data_b80c1fa9cd6a2c619c9d46e3d12e7558
#
_entry.id   b80c1fa9cd6a2c619c9d46e3d12e7558
#
_cell.length_a   1.000
_cell.length_b   1.000
_cell.length_c   1.000
_cell.angle_alpha   90.00
_cell.angle_beta   90.00
_cell.angle_gamma   90.00
#
_symmetry.space_group_name_H-M   'P 1'
#
loop_
_entity.id
_entity.type
_entity.pdbx_description
1 polymer ?
#
loop_
_entity_poly.entity_id
_entity_poly.type
_entity_poly.pdbx_seq_one_letter_code
_entity_poly.pdbx_strand_id
1 'polypeptide(L)'
;MEERTPRTKGDPTASPAPGRLTVRMARPEDVEGVWALLAEFASFEKLERSFTGSRERLAANLFGGAWPPLDCLVAEDEGRLVGLAIVMGAYSTFWTRPLMWLEDLFVSASHRGRGVGRALLAAVAALAVERDCPHVDWAVLDWNTPAMEFYEGLGATRQGGWLAYRLEGESLAALAAEAGPP
;
A
#
# COMPACT_ATOMS: atom_id res chain seq x y z
N MET A 1 -42.70 15.23 -18.28
CA MET A 1 -41.70 14.53 -19.15
C MET A 1 -40.42 15.34 -19.03
N GLU A 2 -39.61 15.02 -17.99
CA GLU A 2 -38.38 15.73 -17.62
C GLU A 2 -37.21 15.10 -18.35
N GLU A 3 -36.56 15.92 -19.16
CA GLU A 3 -35.41 15.56 -19.99
C GLU A 3 -34.16 15.41 -19.09
N ARG A 4 -33.65 14.19 -18.94
CA ARG A 4 -32.40 13.88 -18.23
C ARG A 4 -31.20 14.30 -19.09
N THR A 5 -30.52 15.34 -18.67
CA THR A 5 -29.23 15.75 -19.24
C THR A 5 -28.16 14.63 -18.99
N PRO A 6 -27.41 14.19 -20.01
CA PRO A 6 -26.37 13.18 -19.84
C PRO A 6 -25.17 13.72 -19.04
N ARG A 7 -24.74 12.98 -18.04
CA ARG A 7 -23.47 13.23 -17.31
C ARG A 7 -22.30 13.07 -18.29
N THR A 8 -21.58 14.14 -18.54
CA THR A 8 -20.30 14.12 -19.25
C THR A 8 -19.30 13.28 -18.46
N LYS A 9 -18.81 12.20 -19.07
CA LYS A 9 -17.62 11.45 -18.61
C LYS A 9 -16.43 12.41 -18.64
N GLY A 10 -15.80 12.63 -17.49
CA GLY A 10 -14.56 13.40 -17.40
C GLY A 10 -13.46 12.76 -18.27
N ASP A 11 -12.74 13.60 -18.96
CA ASP A 11 -11.60 13.23 -19.80
C ASP A 11 -10.47 12.66 -18.92
N PRO A 12 -10.01 11.40 -19.11
CA PRO A 12 -8.94 10.80 -18.31
C PRO A 12 -7.55 11.40 -18.58
N THR A 13 -7.42 12.35 -19.51
CA THR A 13 -6.16 12.96 -19.92
C THR A 13 -5.91 14.36 -19.35
N ALA A 14 -6.81 14.89 -18.51
CA ALA A 14 -6.62 16.19 -17.90
C ALA A 14 -5.46 16.16 -16.89
N SER A 15 -4.34 16.78 -17.23
CA SER A 15 -3.27 17.09 -16.28
C SER A 15 -3.85 17.88 -15.11
N PRO A 16 -3.55 17.51 -13.85
CA PRO A 16 -4.05 18.24 -12.69
C PRO A 16 -3.48 19.67 -12.69
N ALA A 17 -4.31 20.63 -12.27
CA ALA A 17 -3.91 22.02 -12.09
C ALA A 17 -2.76 22.10 -11.06
N PRO A 18 -1.76 22.99 -11.25
CA PRO A 18 -0.62 23.11 -10.34
C PRO A 18 -1.06 23.46 -8.91
N GLY A 19 -0.53 22.72 -7.90
CA GLY A 19 -0.69 23.01 -6.48
C GLY A 19 -1.78 22.18 -5.76
N ARG A 20 -2.29 21.08 -6.32
CA ARG A 20 -3.28 20.22 -5.66
C ARG A 20 -2.71 18.83 -5.39
N LEU A 21 -2.67 18.46 -4.11
CA LEU A 21 -2.42 17.08 -3.70
C LEU A 21 -3.40 16.14 -4.42
N THR A 22 -2.87 15.15 -5.11
CA THR A 22 -3.65 14.10 -5.77
C THR A 22 -3.21 12.74 -5.28
N VAL A 23 -4.18 11.82 -5.12
CA VAL A 23 -3.89 10.40 -4.87
C VAL A 23 -4.39 9.60 -6.07
N ARG A 24 -3.52 8.75 -6.60
CA ARG A 24 -3.80 7.93 -7.79
C ARG A 24 -3.05 6.60 -7.72
N MET A 25 -3.45 5.64 -8.56
CA MET A 25 -2.64 4.45 -8.79
C MET A 25 -1.28 4.84 -9.38
N ALA A 26 -0.25 4.14 -8.94
CA ALA A 26 1.09 4.27 -9.51
C ALA A 26 1.11 3.79 -10.96
N ARG A 27 2.01 4.35 -11.76
CA ARG A 27 2.26 4.02 -13.17
C ARG A 27 3.70 3.57 -13.33
N PRO A 28 4.07 2.90 -14.44
CA PRO A 28 5.44 2.46 -14.66
C PRO A 28 6.50 3.56 -14.52
N GLU A 29 6.17 4.79 -14.91
CA GLU A 29 7.06 5.95 -14.79
C GLU A 29 7.30 6.40 -13.34
N ASP A 30 6.46 5.96 -12.40
CA ASP A 30 6.58 6.32 -10.97
C ASP A 30 7.61 5.46 -10.21
N VAL A 31 8.12 4.37 -10.80
CA VAL A 31 9.00 3.39 -10.12
C VAL A 31 10.16 4.06 -9.38
N GLU A 32 10.83 5.04 -10.00
CA GLU A 32 11.94 5.75 -9.37
C GLU A 32 11.49 6.54 -8.12
N GLY A 33 10.36 7.22 -8.22
CA GLY A 33 9.78 7.97 -7.10
C GLY A 33 9.29 7.07 -5.97
N VAL A 34 8.63 5.95 -6.31
CA VAL A 34 8.19 4.93 -5.34
C VAL A 34 9.40 4.33 -4.64
N TRP A 35 10.46 3.96 -5.39
CA TRP A 35 11.69 3.43 -4.82
C TRP A 35 12.38 4.41 -3.86
N ALA A 36 12.43 5.70 -4.22
CA ALA A 36 12.97 6.74 -3.36
C ALA A 36 12.17 6.88 -2.04
N LEU A 37 10.84 6.83 -2.11
CA LEU A 37 9.97 6.88 -0.92
C LEU A 37 10.15 5.62 -0.04
N LEU A 38 10.33 4.44 -0.62
CA LEU A 38 10.62 3.21 0.13
C LEU A 38 11.98 3.27 0.82
N ALA A 39 12.99 3.86 0.19
CA ALA A 39 14.29 4.07 0.83
C ALA A 39 14.20 5.06 2.01
N GLU A 40 13.42 6.15 1.86
CA GLU A 40 13.11 7.08 2.96
C GLU A 40 12.35 6.38 4.09
N PHE A 41 11.41 5.49 3.75
CA PHE A 41 10.65 4.70 4.72
C PHE A 41 11.55 3.72 5.48
N ALA A 42 12.40 2.97 4.78
CA ALA A 42 13.37 2.08 5.42
C ALA A 42 14.28 2.81 6.41
N SER A 43 14.71 4.03 6.06
CA SER A 43 15.49 4.87 6.96
C SER A 43 14.69 5.35 8.17
N PHE A 44 13.43 5.73 7.98
CA PHE A 44 12.53 6.10 9.08
C PHE A 44 12.34 4.97 10.08
N GLU A 45 12.19 3.74 9.60
CA GLU A 45 12.03 2.55 10.45
C GLU A 45 13.36 1.98 10.96
N LYS A 46 14.52 2.54 10.57
CA LYS A 46 15.87 2.05 10.89
C LYS A 46 16.13 0.63 10.36
N LEU A 47 15.55 0.34 9.20
CA LEU A 47 15.62 -0.95 8.51
C LEU A 47 16.43 -0.89 7.20
N GLU A 48 17.35 0.08 7.05
CA GLU A 48 18.16 0.26 5.84
C GLU A 48 18.92 -1.02 5.45
N ARG A 49 19.38 -1.78 6.46
CA ARG A 49 20.09 -3.06 6.22
C ARG A 49 19.18 -4.15 5.64
N SER A 50 17.88 -4.06 5.85
CA SER A 50 16.87 -4.98 5.31
C SER A 50 16.38 -4.55 3.95
N PHE A 51 16.65 -3.31 3.52
CA PHE A 51 16.28 -2.77 2.22
C PHE A 51 17.24 -3.28 1.12
N THR A 52 17.14 -4.58 0.81
CA THR A 52 18.03 -5.32 -0.11
C THR A 52 17.37 -5.64 -1.46
N GLY A 53 16.18 -5.10 -1.73
CA GLY A 53 15.45 -5.29 -2.97
C GLY A 53 16.09 -4.63 -4.19
N SER A 54 15.40 -4.65 -5.33
CA SER A 54 15.78 -3.89 -6.53
C SER A 54 14.56 -3.24 -7.17
N ARG A 55 14.80 -2.14 -7.90
CA ARG A 55 13.77 -1.40 -8.65
C ARG A 55 13.13 -2.27 -9.72
N GLU A 56 13.93 -3.09 -10.39
CA GLU A 56 13.47 -4.00 -11.44
C GLU A 56 12.49 -5.03 -10.87
N ARG A 57 12.80 -5.60 -9.71
CA ARG A 57 11.90 -6.53 -9.02
C ARG A 57 10.62 -5.84 -8.55
N LEU A 58 10.73 -4.63 -7.99
CA LEU A 58 9.58 -3.82 -7.60
C LEU A 58 8.69 -3.53 -8.82
N ALA A 59 9.26 -3.08 -9.94
CA ALA A 59 8.54 -2.83 -11.18
C ALA A 59 7.83 -4.09 -11.71
N ALA A 60 8.49 -5.24 -11.66
CA ALA A 60 7.90 -6.51 -12.07
C ALA A 60 6.70 -6.92 -11.20
N ASN A 61 6.76 -6.69 -9.89
CA ASN A 61 5.64 -6.97 -8.98
C ASN A 61 4.49 -5.97 -9.14
N LEU A 62 4.79 -4.69 -9.39
CA LEU A 62 3.76 -3.66 -9.57
C LEU A 62 3.09 -3.71 -10.95
N PHE A 63 3.85 -3.99 -12.02
CA PHE A 63 3.39 -3.79 -13.39
C PHE A 63 3.59 -5.00 -14.31
N GLY A 64 4.42 -5.95 -13.92
CA GLY A 64 4.79 -7.11 -14.75
C GLY A 64 4.02 -8.39 -14.45
N GLY A 65 3.09 -8.39 -13.50
CA GLY A 65 2.32 -9.58 -13.10
C GLY A 65 3.16 -10.64 -12.36
N ALA A 66 4.33 -10.26 -11.83
CA ALA A 66 5.12 -11.15 -10.98
C ALA A 66 4.41 -11.45 -9.65
N TRP A 67 4.76 -12.57 -9.03
CA TRP A 67 4.22 -12.96 -7.73
C TRP A 67 5.05 -12.38 -6.57
N PRO A 68 4.42 -11.84 -5.51
CA PRO A 68 2.99 -11.51 -5.39
C PRO A 68 2.61 -10.28 -6.22
N PRO A 69 1.38 -10.20 -6.75
CA PRO A 69 0.91 -8.98 -7.40
C PRO A 69 0.68 -7.91 -6.33
N LEU A 70 1.18 -6.70 -6.61
CA LEU A 70 1.05 -5.56 -5.73
C LEU A 70 0.28 -4.44 -6.44
N ASP A 71 -0.51 -3.69 -5.68
CA ASP A 71 -1.02 -2.39 -6.09
C ASP A 71 -0.31 -1.30 -5.30
N CYS A 72 0.00 -0.19 -5.94
CA CYS A 72 0.59 0.97 -5.30
C CYS A 72 -0.25 2.21 -5.59
N LEU A 73 -0.68 2.89 -4.54
CA LEU A 73 -1.26 4.21 -4.58
C LEU A 73 -0.18 5.23 -4.25
N VAL A 74 -0.11 6.31 -5.00
CA VAL A 74 0.85 7.38 -4.77
C VAL A 74 0.12 8.70 -4.51
N ALA A 75 0.69 9.49 -3.60
CA ALA A 75 0.30 10.87 -3.37
C ALA A 75 1.29 11.78 -4.09
N GLU A 76 0.78 12.65 -4.96
CA GLU A 76 1.56 13.58 -5.76
C GLU A 76 1.19 15.02 -5.36
N ASP A 77 2.21 15.84 -5.10
CA ASP A 77 2.10 17.27 -4.84
C ASP A 77 3.08 18.01 -5.75
N GLU A 78 2.59 18.93 -6.55
CA GLU A 78 3.38 19.71 -7.52
C GLU A 78 4.25 18.85 -8.47
N GLY A 79 3.73 17.72 -8.93
CA GLY A 79 4.44 16.81 -9.83
C GLY A 79 5.51 15.93 -9.14
N ARG A 80 5.54 15.90 -7.81
CA ARG A 80 6.47 15.08 -7.04
C ARG A 80 5.70 14.07 -6.20
N LEU A 81 6.17 12.84 -6.14
CA LEU A 81 5.64 11.85 -5.22
C LEU A 81 6.08 12.19 -3.80
N VAL A 82 5.10 12.31 -2.90
CA VAL A 82 5.29 12.72 -1.51
C VAL A 82 4.79 11.68 -0.50
N GLY A 83 4.18 10.60 -0.99
CA GLY A 83 3.74 9.48 -0.17
C GLY A 83 3.27 8.33 -1.03
N LEU A 84 3.17 7.16 -0.42
CA LEU A 84 2.69 5.93 -1.05
C LEU A 84 1.87 5.08 -0.09
N ALA A 85 1.04 4.20 -0.65
CA ALA A 85 0.46 3.05 0.01
C ALA A 85 0.59 1.83 -0.90
N ILE A 86 1.20 0.75 -0.41
CA ILE A 86 1.31 -0.52 -1.12
C ILE A 86 0.34 -1.50 -0.49
N VAL A 87 -0.48 -2.15 -1.32
CA VAL A 87 -1.46 -3.14 -0.89
C VAL A 87 -1.33 -4.43 -1.69
N MET A 88 -1.73 -5.53 -1.07
CA MET A 88 -1.84 -6.83 -1.72
C MET A 88 -3.15 -7.52 -1.33
N GLY A 89 -3.61 -8.43 -2.18
CA GLY A 89 -4.75 -9.28 -1.90
C GLY A 89 -4.40 -10.37 -0.88
N ALA A 90 -5.29 -10.59 0.07
CA ALA A 90 -5.34 -11.74 0.95
C ALA A 90 -6.72 -12.42 0.80
N TYR A 91 -6.95 -13.54 1.48
CA TYR A 91 -8.22 -14.26 1.36
C TYR A 91 -8.61 -14.89 2.70
N SER A 92 -9.86 -14.72 3.08
CA SER A 92 -10.45 -15.43 4.21
C SER A 92 -11.17 -16.69 3.75
N THR A 93 -10.67 -17.83 4.12
CA THR A 93 -11.36 -19.12 3.85
C THR A 93 -12.63 -19.30 4.69
N PHE A 94 -12.69 -18.68 5.88
CA PHE A 94 -13.88 -18.73 6.74
C PHE A 94 -15.02 -17.85 6.20
N TRP A 95 -14.69 -16.71 5.60
CA TRP A 95 -15.71 -15.84 5.00
C TRP A 95 -15.87 -16.05 3.50
N THR A 96 -14.97 -16.86 2.89
CA THR A 96 -14.89 -17.09 1.45
C THR A 96 -14.89 -15.78 0.63
N ARG A 97 -14.14 -14.79 1.12
CA ARG A 97 -14.07 -13.44 0.55
C ARG A 97 -12.64 -12.95 0.43
N PRO A 98 -12.36 -12.08 -0.55
CA PRO A 98 -11.08 -11.38 -0.60
C PRO A 98 -10.91 -10.49 0.63
N LEU A 99 -9.68 -10.34 1.06
CA LEU A 99 -9.22 -9.37 2.05
C LEU A 99 -8.17 -8.48 1.44
N MET A 100 -7.91 -7.34 2.05
CA MET A 100 -6.83 -6.46 1.64
C MET A 100 -5.82 -6.32 2.77
N TRP A 101 -4.55 -6.52 2.43
CA TRP A 101 -3.42 -6.25 3.31
C TRP A 101 -2.71 -4.98 2.84
N LEU A 102 -2.58 -4.01 3.73
CA LEU A 102 -1.78 -2.81 3.51
C LEU A 102 -0.36 -3.10 4.03
N GLU A 103 0.58 -3.27 3.10
CA GLU A 103 1.98 -3.56 3.41
C GLU A 103 2.69 -2.31 3.91
N ASP A 104 2.59 -1.22 3.14
CA ASP A 104 3.27 0.03 3.45
C ASP A 104 2.31 1.22 3.37
N LEU A 105 2.43 2.14 4.31
CA LEU A 105 1.85 3.49 4.25
C LEU A 105 2.91 4.49 4.68
N PHE A 106 3.41 5.27 3.77
CA PHE A 106 4.46 6.24 4.04
C PHE A 106 4.16 7.62 3.46
N VAL A 107 4.56 8.65 4.20
CA VAL A 107 4.53 10.05 3.78
C VAL A 107 5.87 10.68 4.13
N SER A 108 6.52 11.31 3.14
CA SER A 108 7.75 12.08 3.32
C SER A 108 7.62 13.08 4.47
N ALA A 109 8.67 13.23 5.26
CA ALA A 109 8.66 14.04 6.48
C ALA A 109 8.13 15.47 6.27
N SER A 110 8.50 16.10 5.14
CA SER A 110 8.08 17.46 4.78
C SER A 110 6.59 17.63 4.47
N HIS A 111 5.86 16.52 4.28
CA HIS A 111 4.44 16.50 3.91
C HIS A 111 3.55 15.86 4.99
N ARG A 112 4.14 15.46 6.13
CA ARG A 112 3.38 14.96 7.28
C ARG A 112 2.53 16.07 7.90
N GLY A 113 1.46 15.68 8.61
CA GLY A 113 0.54 16.63 9.24
C GLY A 113 -0.35 17.43 8.28
N ARG A 114 -0.22 17.19 6.95
CA ARG A 114 -0.97 17.91 5.90
C ARG A 114 -2.13 17.08 5.31
N GLY A 115 -2.52 15.98 5.96
CA GLY A 115 -3.62 15.14 5.53
C GLY A 115 -3.27 14.08 4.46
N VAL A 116 -2.02 14.01 3.99
CA VAL A 116 -1.59 13.10 2.91
C VAL A 116 -1.82 11.64 3.28
N GLY A 117 -1.41 11.22 4.49
CA GLY A 117 -1.62 9.84 4.95
C GLY A 117 -3.11 9.46 5.04
N ARG A 118 -3.97 10.42 5.47
CA ARG A 118 -5.43 10.22 5.47
C ARG A 118 -5.97 10.05 4.06
N ALA A 119 -5.50 10.84 3.11
CA ALA A 119 -5.93 10.74 1.72
C ALA A 119 -5.53 9.40 1.08
N LEU A 120 -4.30 8.93 1.34
CA LEU A 120 -3.83 7.61 0.90
C LEU A 120 -4.67 6.48 1.52
N LEU A 121 -4.87 6.49 2.83
CA LEU A 121 -5.65 5.44 3.49
C LEU A 121 -7.13 5.46 3.07
N ALA A 122 -7.70 6.64 2.80
CA ALA A 122 -9.05 6.75 2.23
C ALA A 122 -9.13 6.13 0.83
N ALA A 123 -8.11 6.29 -0.01
CA ALA A 123 -8.03 5.67 -1.32
C ALA A 123 -7.85 4.13 -1.22
N VAL A 124 -7.07 3.64 -0.26
CA VAL A 124 -6.98 2.19 0.07
C VAL A 124 -8.34 1.65 0.49
N ALA A 125 -9.05 2.35 1.37
CA ALA A 125 -10.39 1.94 1.81
C ALA A 125 -11.40 1.91 0.64
N ALA A 126 -11.35 2.89 -0.26
CA ALA A 126 -12.18 2.89 -1.47
C ALA A 126 -11.89 1.69 -2.38
N LEU A 127 -10.60 1.37 -2.57
CA LEU A 127 -10.17 0.21 -3.35
C LEU A 127 -10.61 -1.11 -2.69
N ALA A 128 -10.57 -1.21 -1.36
CA ALA A 128 -11.05 -2.37 -0.62
C ALA A 128 -12.56 -2.58 -0.80
N VAL A 129 -13.35 -1.51 -0.72
CA VAL A 129 -14.80 -1.54 -0.97
C VAL A 129 -15.11 -1.95 -2.41
N GLU A 130 -14.40 -1.41 -3.39
CA GLU A 130 -14.54 -1.76 -4.81
C GLU A 130 -14.28 -3.26 -5.05
N ARG A 131 -13.32 -3.85 -4.33
CA ARG A 131 -12.92 -5.27 -4.45
C ARG A 131 -13.70 -6.22 -3.54
N ASP A 132 -14.77 -5.76 -2.92
CA ASP A 132 -15.59 -6.53 -1.98
C ASP A 132 -14.80 -7.06 -0.77
N CYS A 133 -13.72 -6.37 -0.35
CA CYS A 133 -12.98 -6.68 0.86
C CYS A 133 -13.69 -6.07 2.06
N PRO A 134 -14.09 -6.87 3.08
CA PRO A 134 -14.83 -6.38 4.24
C PRO A 134 -13.98 -5.53 5.20
N HIS A 135 -12.66 -5.64 5.13
CA HIS A 135 -11.72 -4.85 5.92
C HIS A 135 -10.35 -4.79 5.24
N VAL A 136 -9.51 -3.92 5.76
CA VAL A 136 -8.09 -3.79 5.45
C VAL A 136 -7.32 -4.09 6.72
N ASP A 137 -6.36 -5.00 6.65
CA ASP A 137 -5.44 -5.31 7.75
C ASP A 137 -4.04 -4.76 7.47
N TRP A 138 -3.32 -4.42 8.53
CA TRP A 138 -1.91 -4.03 8.47
C TRP A 138 -1.22 -4.31 9.80
N ALA A 139 0.10 -4.24 9.79
CA ALA A 139 0.93 -4.23 11.00
C ALA A 139 1.57 -2.85 11.19
N VAL A 140 1.88 -2.52 12.43
CA VAL A 140 2.65 -1.33 12.80
C VAL A 140 3.69 -1.70 13.82
N LEU A 141 4.89 -1.15 13.71
CA LEU A 141 5.96 -1.37 14.70
C LEU A 141 5.51 -0.84 16.07
N ASP A 142 5.75 -1.61 17.11
CA ASP A 142 5.26 -1.37 18.47
C ASP A 142 5.74 -0.06 19.09
N TRP A 143 6.85 0.48 18.60
CA TRP A 143 7.38 1.78 19.01
C TRP A 143 6.77 2.96 18.23
N ASN A 144 6.04 2.73 17.12
CA ASN A 144 5.53 3.79 16.24
C ASN A 144 4.18 4.34 16.77
N THR A 145 4.23 4.90 17.98
CA THR A 145 3.05 5.51 18.64
C THR A 145 2.33 6.53 17.75
N PRO A 146 3.02 7.44 17.01
CA PRO A 146 2.32 8.39 16.15
C PRO A 146 1.46 7.73 15.06
N ALA A 147 1.92 6.61 14.48
CA ALA A 147 1.13 5.88 13.50
C ALA A 147 -0.07 5.17 14.16
N MET A 148 0.13 4.58 15.34
CA MET A 148 -0.97 3.97 16.09
C MET A 148 -2.06 4.98 16.43
N GLU A 149 -1.71 6.14 16.94
CA GLU A 149 -2.66 7.24 17.24
C GLU A 149 -3.38 7.72 15.97
N PHE A 150 -2.67 7.83 14.85
CA PHE A 150 -3.25 8.17 13.55
C PHE A 150 -4.30 7.14 13.10
N TYR A 151 -4.01 5.84 13.17
CA TYR A 151 -4.95 4.80 12.78
C TYR A 151 -6.16 4.72 13.71
N GLU A 152 -5.94 4.76 15.03
CA GLU A 152 -7.01 4.76 16.05
C GLU A 152 -7.91 5.99 15.90
N GLY A 153 -7.33 7.15 15.58
CA GLY A 153 -8.07 8.38 15.29
C GLY A 153 -8.95 8.31 14.03
N LEU A 154 -8.72 7.31 13.16
CA LEU A 154 -9.56 7.01 11.99
C LEU A 154 -10.57 5.89 12.24
N GLY A 155 -10.62 5.33 13.46
CA GLY A 155 -11.53 4.27 13.87
C GLY A 155 -10.98 2.86 13.69
N ALA A 156 -9.69 2.70 13.37
CA ALA A 156 -9.06 1.38 13.34
C ALA A 156 -8.93 0.81 14.76
N THR A 157 -9.02 -0.51 14.87
CA THR A 157 -8.94 -1.21 16.15
C THR A 157 -7.80 -2.23 16.11
N ARG A 158 -7.05 -2.33 17.20
CA ARG A 158 -5.99 -3.34 17.35
C ARG A 158 -6.60 -4.73 17.41
N GLN A 159 -6.04 -5.65 16.63
CA GLN A 159 -6.44 -7.05 16.64
C GLN A 159 -5.55 -7.82 17.62
N GLY A 160 -6.15 -8.40 18.63
CA GLY A 160 -5.48 -9.26 19.62
C GLY A 160 -5.74 -10.74 19.40
N GLY A 161 -5.04 -11.59 20.16
CA GLY A 161 -5.25 -13.05 20.15
C GLY A 161 -4.51 -13.81 19.05
N TRP A 162 -3.71 -13.13 18.22
CA TRP A 162 -2.88 -13.73 17.18
C TRP A 162 -1.40 -13.46 17.45
N LEU A 163 -0.57 -14.46 17.18
CA LEU A 163 0.88 -14.33 17.20
C LEU A 163 1.40 -14.55 15.78
N ALA A 164 2.23 -13.65 15.31
CA ALA A 164 2.93 -13.82 14.04
C ALA A 164 4.09 -14.80 14.21
N TYR A 165 4.21 -15.74 13.28
CA TYR A 165 5.34 -16.67 13.18
C TYR A 165 6.05 -16.46 11.87
N ARG A 166 7.38 -16.69 11.88
CA ARG A 166 8.22 -16.66 10.69
C ARG A 166 9.06 -17.93 10.63
N LEU A 167 9.14 -18.52 9.45
CA LEU A 167 10.06 -19.58 9.11
C LEU A 167 11.00 -19.06 8.02
N GLU A 168 12.30 -19.05 8.26
CA GLU A 168 13.27 -18.43 7.37
C GLU A 168 14.60 -19.20 7.33
N GLY A 169 15.47 -18.86 6.36
CA GLY A 169 16.82 -19.37 6.23
C GLY A 169 16.88 -20.88 6.11
N GLU A 170 17.79 -21.49 6.87
CA GLU A 170 18.05 -22.93 6.85
C GLU A 170 16.83 -23.76 7.29
N SER A 171 16.05 -23.27 8.27
CA SER A 171 14.83 -23.96 8.72
C SER A 171 13.76 -24.04 7.63
N LEU A 172 13.59 -22.96 6.82
CA LEU A 172 12.69 -22.97 5.68
C LEU A 172 13.16 -23.96 4.62
N ALA A 173 14.46 -23.95 4.30
CA ALA A 173 15.03 -24.83 3.29
C ALA A 173 14.96 -26.32 3.72
N ALA A 174 15.24 -26.61 5.00
CA ALA A 174 15.17 -27.96 5.54
C ALA A 174 13.73 -28.52 5.46
N LEU A 175 12.75 -27.76 5.90
CA LEU A 175 11.35 -28.18 5.85
C LEU A 175 10.85 -28.34 4.40
N ALA A 176 11.26 -27.47 3.48
CA ALA A 176 10.92 -27.59 2.06
C ALA A 176 11.47 -28.88 1.44
N ALA A 177 12.65 -29.35 1.87
CA ALA A 177 13.26 -30.58 1.37
C ALA A 177 12.46 -31.85 1.76
N GLU A 178 11.63 -31.79 2.80
CA GLU A 178 10.75 -32.90 3.21
C GLU A 178 9.55 -33.08 2.30
N ALA A 179 9.16 -32.05 1.53
CA ALA A 179 7.93 -32.11 0.73
C ALA A 179 8.01 -33.04 -0.48
N GLY A 180 9.20 -33.43 -0.92
CA GLY A 180 9.38 -34.15 -2.18
C GLY A 180 9.09 -33.25 -3.40
N PRO A 181 9.31 -33.76 -4.64
CA PRO A 181 8.96 -33.00 -5.83
C PRO A 181 7.45 -32.83 -5.96
N PRO A 182 6.97 -31.63 -6.43
CA PRO A 182 5.55 -31.36 -6.66
C PRO A 182 4.93 -32.23 -7.77
#